data_a39570419661029bf44459c00f4ad896
#
_entry.id   a39570419661029bf44459c00f4ad896
#
_cell.length_a   1.000
_cell.length_b   1.000
_cell.length_c   1.000
_cell.angle_alpha   90.00
_cell.angle_beta   90.00
_cell.angle_gamma   90.00
#
_symmetry.space_group_name_H-M   'P 1'
#
loop_
_entity.id
_entity.type
_entity.pdbx_description
1 polymer ?
#
loop_
_entity_poly.entity_id
_entity_poly.type
_entity_poly.pdbx_seq_one_letter_code
_entity_poly.pdbx_strand_id
1 'polypeptide(L)'
;MPLDAICLQGVVAELTPQVVGSRIEKIQQPARDQVVLSLRGGKRLLLCAGGGQPRLHLTETLRDNPAQPPMFCMLLRKYLGSGIIQSLEQTPLERVVTLTVSAADELGERSTFRLILETVSRRANLVLADKDGRIIDCLRRIDFEMNPDRQVLPGLFYRLPAPPDKLSPFTVEQDAFQRMALSAGDTPADTWLVNTFNALPPLTARELVFRACGSVDAPVSQTTGLWDSFSAWMESVKDKRFTPVMLKRNGVPSDYTYESICQYGAAMETEVYDSFSHLLDDFFEKREQAERAKQRGQDLLKTAATSASRIRRKLAAQEKELLDCRDRDKWRVYGELITANLYRMERGMSRLTTQNYYDPDCADVDIPLDVRLSPQENAAKYFKKYTKAKTAEKYLTEQMEKGRAELMYLESVQQELALAESEQDFNDIRAELADGGYLRRGGNGKKAAFQRPSKPREFRSSAGLRILVGRNNRQNDRLTAKDAEKWDLWLHTQKIHGSHVILCTGGIEPDEQSLLEAASLAAYFSQAQDSTKVPVDYTPVRFVKKPAGARPGMVVYTTYNTLLADPDAALVKKLSVK
;
A
#
# COMPACT_ATOMS: atom_id res chain seq x y z
N MET A 1 6.48 0.85 18.57
CA MET A 1 5.59 1.77 19.33
C MET A 1 5.84 3.22 18.92
N PRO A 2 4.95 4.18 19.19
CA PRO A 2 5.34 5.59 19.07
C PRO A 2 6.46 5.91 20.08
N LEU A 3 7.29 6.89 19.73
CA LEU A 3 8.37 7.37 20.59
C LEU A 3 7.81 7.75 21.97
N ASP A 4 8.21 7.02 23.03
CA ASP A 4 7.79 7.31 24.40
C ASP A 4 8.57 8.49 25.00
N ALA A 5 8.16 8.96 26.17
CA ALA A 5 8.76 10.15 26.76
C ALA A 5 10.23 9.97 27.19
N ILE A 6 10.62 8.78 27.64
CA ILE A 6 12.00 8.52 28.07
C ILE A 6 12.91 8.30 26.86
N CYS A 7 12.45 7.55 25.86
CA CYS A 7 13.18 7.42 24.60
C CYS A 7 13.36 8.80 23.93
N LEU A 8 12.32 9.65 23.95
CA LEU A 8 12.39 11.03 23.46
C LEU A 8 13.41 11.87 24.24
N GLN A 9 13.55 11.65 25.55
CA GLN A 9 14.59 12.29 26.38
C GLN A 9 16.01 11.92 25.90
N GLY A 10 16.23 10.65 25.57
CA GLY A 10 17.47 10.19 24.98
C GLY A 10 17.77 10.86 23.63
N VAL A 11 16.76 10.92 22.77
CA VAL A 11 16.86 11.62 21.48
C VAL A 11 17.19 13.11 21.65
N VAL A 12 16.50 13.82 22.56
CA VAL A 12 16.74 15.24 22.82
C VAL A 12 18.13 15.46 23.42
N ALA A 13 18.59 14.59 24.32
CA ALA A 13 19.95 14.66 24.89
C ALA A 13 21.04 14.51 23.80
N GLU A 14 20.83 13.61 22.83
CA GLU A 14 21.72 13.44 21.67
C GLU A 14 21.71 14.65 20.74
N LEU A 15 20.52 15.18 20.45
CA LEU A 15 20.34 16.25 19.46
C LEU A 15 20.81 17.61 19.95
N THR A 16 20.60 17.93 21.22
CA THR A 16 20.84 19.27 21.80
C THR A 16 22.26 19.80 21.45
N PRO A 17 23.37 19.08 21.72
CA PRO A 17 24.72 19.56 21.40
C PRO A 17 24.97 19.65 19.89
N GLN A 18 24.14 19.03 19.08
CA GLN A 18 24.31 18.96 17.63
C GLN A 18 23.54 20.03 16.87
N VAL A 19 22.44 20.55 17.43
CA VAL A 19 21.52 21.47 16.74
C VAL A 19 21.48 22.85 17.37
N VAL A 20 21.70 22.99 18.68
CA VAL A 20 21.73 24.28 19.35
C VAL A 20 22.91 25.12 18.86
N GLY A 21 22.65 26.41 18.62
CA GLY A 21 23.61 27.32 18.00
C GLY A 21 23.65 27.25 16.46
N SER A 22 23.04 26.24 15.84
CA SER A 22 23.03 26.11 14.38
C SER A 22 22.05 27.08 13.72
N ARG A 23 22.44 27.57 12.54
CA ARG A 23 21.58 28.40 11.69
C ARG A 23 20.73 27.49 10.77
N ILE A 24 19.44 27.83 10.64
CA ILE A 24 18.54 27.17 9.69
C ILE A 24 18.80 27.76 8.30
N GLU A 25 19.27 26.92 7.36
CA GLU A 25 19.55 27.34 5.98
C GLU A 25 18.36 27.11 5.05
N LYS A 26 17.63 25.99 5.27
CA LYS A 26 16.50 25.63 4.41
C LYS A 26 15.42 24.92 5.21
N ILE A 27 14.15 25.23 4.89
CA ILE A 27 12.98 24.56 5.45
C ILE A 27 12.20 23.90 4.33
N GLN A 28 11.94 22.61 4.49
CA GLN A 28 11.27 21.76 3.53
C GLN A 28 10.14 20.98 4.20
N GLN A 29 9.09 20.68 3.46
CA GLN A 29 7.98 19.85 3.92
C GLN A 29 7.70 18.78 2.87
N PRO A 30 8.46 17.65 2.88
CA PRO A 30 8.37 16.61 1.87
C PRO A 30 7.04 15.84 1.93
N ALA A 31 6.41 15.75 3.10
CA ALA A 31 5.09 15.17 3.29
C ALA A 31 4.22 16.08 4.15
N ARG A 32 2.90 15.86 4.14
CA ARG A 32 1.94 16.69 4.88
C ARG A 32 2.29 16.86 6.37
N ASP A 33 2.89 15.84 6.96
CA ASP A 33 3.17 15.72 8.39
C ASP A 33 4.67 15.67 8.73
N GLN A 34 5.55 15.99 7.77
CA GLN A 34 7.00 15.96 7.94
C GLN A 34 7.61 17.30 7.56
N VAL A 35 8.39 17.88 8.46
CA VAL A 35 9.20 19.08 8.23
C VAL A 35 10.66 18.74 8.40
N VAL A 36 11.51 19.20 7.48
CA VAL A 36 12.96 19.04 7.54
C VAL A 36 13.60 20.42 7.60
N LEU A 37 14.41 20.66 8.65
CA LEU A 37 15.23 21.84 8.80
C LEU A 37 16.66 21.47 8.40
N SER A 38 17.15 22.02 7.29
CA SER A 38 18.57 21.93 6.92
C SER A 38 19.35 22.96 7.71
N LEU A 39 20.32 22.52 8.46
CA LEU A 39 21.14 23.32 9.35
C LEU A 39 22.51 23.60 8.72
N ARG A 40 23.12 24.70 9.11
CA ARG A 40 24.51 25.00 8.74
C ARG A 40 25.43 23.85 9.16
N GLY A 41 26.30 23.41 8.26
CA GLY A 41 27.14 22.23 8.46
C GLY A 41 26.54 20.94 7.88
N GLY A 42 25.46 21.03 7.09
CA GLY A 42 24.90 19.91 6.32
C GLY A 42 23.97 18.98 7.08
N LYS A 43 23.79 19.16 8.39
CA LYS A 43 22.85 18.36 9.19
C LYS A 43 21.40 18.66 8.84
N ARG A 44 20.54 17.67 8.89
CA ARG A 44 19.11 17.80 8.61
C ARG A 44 18.29 17.29 9.77
N LEU A 45 17.55 18.16 10.43
CA LEU A 45 16.65 17.82 11.53
C LEU A 45 15.25 17.54 10.97
N LEU A 46 14.78 16.32 11.09
CA LEU A 46 13.43 15.89 10.75
C LEU A 46 12.52 16.02 11.97
N LEU A 47 11.38 16.70 11.76
CA LEU A 47 10.24 16.73 12.67
C LEU A 47 9.06 16.06 11.97
N CYS A 48 8.56 14.97 12.52
CA CYS A 48 7.42 14.24 11.98
C CYS A 48 6.28 14.23 13.00
N ALA A 49 5.12 14.76 12.61
CA ALA A 49 3.88 14.72 13.37
C ALA A 49 2.84 13.76 12.76
N GLY A 50 3.31 12.74 12.03
CA GLY A 50 2.48 11.72 11.40
C GLY A 50 1.74 10.85 12.41
N GLY A 51 0.44 10.66 12.20
CA GLY A 51 -0.49 10.04 13.17
C GLY A 51 -0.19 8.59 13.60
N GLY A 52 0.80 7.93 13.00
CA GLY A 52 1.23 6.59 13.41
C GLY A 52 2.69 6.53 13.86
N GLN A 53 3.49 7.55 13.54
CA GLN A 53 4.95 7.50 13.68
C GLN A 53 5.57 8.88 13.96
N PRO A 54 5.08 9.60 15.00
CA PRO A 54 5.64 10.90 15.34
C PRO A 54 7.06 10.73 15.89
N ARG A 55 8.00 11.59 15.44
CA ARG A 55 9.40 11.49 15.78
C ARG A 55 10.19 12.76 15.51
N LEU A 56 11.35 12.83 16.12
CA LEU A 56 12.35 13.88 15.94
C LEU A 56 13.73 13.23 15.88
N HIS A 57 14.53 13.49 14.85
CA HIS A 57 15.92 13.00 14.76
C HIS A 57 16.68 13.70 13.63
N LEU A 58 18.02 13.58 13.60
CA LEU A 58 18.79 13.92 12.44
C LEU A 58 18.61 12.84 11.36
N THR A 59 18.44 13.25 10.10
CA THR A 59 18.24 12.32 8.98
C THR A 59 19.28 12.51 7.89
N GLU A 60 19.78 11.42 7.36
CA GLU A 60 20.60 11.39 6.16
C GLU A 60 19.76 11.16 4.90
N THR A 61 18.55 10.67 5.06
CA THR A 61 17.64 10.34 3.97
C THR A 61 17.15 11.59 3.25
N LEU A 62 17.40 11.63 1.94
CA LEU A 62 16.86 12.66 1.06
C LEU A 62 15.43 12.29 0.65
N ARG A 63 14.52 13.26 0.79
CA ARG A 63 13.11 13.09 0.43
C ARG A 63 12.73 14.06 -0.66
N ASP A 64 11.92 13.59 -1.62
CA ASP A 64 11.37 14.43 -2.67
C ASP A 64 10.37 15.43 -2.09
N ASN A 65 10.48 16.67 -2.51
CA ASN A 65 9.56 17.74 -2.11
C ASN A 65 8.45 17.89 -3.14
N PRO A 66 7.23 18.27 -2.71
CA PRO A 66 6.17 18.61 -3.64
C PRO A 66 6.57 19.81 -4.50
N ALA A 67 6.05 19.88 -5.74
CA ALA A 67 6.35 20.96 -6.69
C ALA A 67 5.95 22.34 -6.13
N GLN A 68 4.87 22.39 -5.35
CA GLN A 68 4.46 23.59 -4.60
C GLN A 68 4.55 23.31 -3.10
N PRO A 69 5.29 24.11 -2.33
CA PRO A 69 5.40 23.94 -0.90
C PRO A 69 4.05 24.21 -0.21
N PRO A 70 3.66 23.41 0.80
CA PRO A 70 2.46 23.64 1.58
C PRO A 70 2.49 25.00 2.32
N MET A 71 1.31 25.55 2.66
CA MET A 71 1.18 26.83 3.34
C MET A 71 1.98 26.87 4.66
N PHE A 72 1.90 25.82 5.48
CA PHE A 72 2.64 25.74 6.72
C PHE A 72 4.16 25.83 6.51
N CYS A 73 4.69 25.20 5.45
CA CYS A 73 6.09 25.32 5.08
C CYS A 73 6.48 26.77 4.73
N MET A 74 5.59 27.48 4.04
CA MET A 74 5.81 28.89 3.69
C MET A 74 5.83 29.79 4.94
N LEU A 75 4.95 29.53 5.90
CA LEU A 75 4.94 30.23 7.19
C LEU A 75 6.20 29.93 8.01
N LEU A 76 6.63 28.67 8.07
CA LEU A 76 7.90 28.33 8.73
C LEU A 76 9.09 29.06 8.08
N ARG A 77 9.12 29.16 6.75
CA ARG A 77 10.18 29.92 6.04
C ARG A 77 10.17 31.39 6.38
N LYS A 78 8.97 31.97 6.49
CA LYS A 78 8.78 33.39 6.83
C LYS A 78 9.29 33.71 8.24
N TYR A 79 8.96 32.88 9.23
CA TYR A 79 9.25 33.17 10.64
C TYR A 79 10.54 32.55 11.17
N LEU A 80 10.99 31.43 10.61
CA LEU A 80 12.17 30.71 11.09
C LEU A 80 13.34 30.73 10.08
N GLY A 81 13.12 31.27 8.88
CA GLY A 81 14.14 31.32 7.83
C GLY A 81 15.38 32.08 8.30
N SER A 82 16.57 31.48 8.10
CA SER A 82 17.86 32.02 8.55
C SER A 82 18.00 32.23 10.07
N GLY A 83 17.06 31.74 10.88
CA GLY A 83 17.09 31.81 12.34
C GLY A 83 18.15 30.90 12.96
N ILE A 84 18.52 31.20 14.20
CA ILE A 84 19.47 30.43 15.00
C ILE A 84 18.70 29.69 16.09
N ILE A 85 18.94 28.39 16.20
CA ILE A 85 18.35 27.54 17.23
C ILE A 85 18.97 27.91 18.58
N GLN A 86 18.17 28.37 19.53
CA GLN A 86 18.61 28.76 20.87
C GLN A 86 18.54 27.62 21.88
N SER A 87 17.48 26.82 21.82
CA SER A 87 17.30 25.64 22.68
C SER A 87 16.50 24.56 21.99
N LEU A 88 16.69 23.33 22.49
CA LEU A 88 15.86 22.15 22.18
C LEU A 88 15.55 21.49 23.53
N GLU A 89 14.30 21.55 23.94
CA GLU A 89 13.87 21.17 25.28
C GLU A 89 12.66 20.26 25.23
N GLN A 90 12.64 19.22 26.03
CA GLN A 90 11.47 18.38 26.25
C GLN A 90 10.76 18.82 27.53
N THR A 91 9.44 18.90 27.50
CA THR A 91 8.64 19.02 28.72
C THR A 91 8.85 17.76 29.59
N PRO A 92 9.25 17.87 30.86
CA PRO A 92 9.56 16.72 31.71
C PRO A 92 8.45 15.67 31.71
N LEU A 93 8.81 14.40 31.47
CA LEU A 93 7.91 13.24 31.39
C LEU A 93 6.79 13.31 30.34
N GLU A 94 6.79 14.34 29.50
CA GLU A 94 5.80 14.53 28.45
C GLU A 94 6.41 14.27 27.06
N ARG A 95 5.56 13.95 26.12
CA ARG A 95 5.94 13.73 24.71
C ARG A 95 5.80 15.02 23.90
N VAL A 96 6.36 16.11 24.44
CA VAL A 96 6.35 17.45 23.84
C VAL A 96 7.76 18.01 23.82
N VAL A 97 8.23 18.40 22.64
CA VAL A 97 9.54 19.03 22.45
C VAL A 97 9.35 20.42 21.86
N THR A 98 10.06 21.39 22.45
CA THR A 98 10.06 22.78 21.99
C THR A 98 11.43 23.13 21.42
N LEU A 99 11.46 23.53 20.17
CA LEU A 99 12.63 24.12 19.50
C LEU A 99 12.45 25.64 19.53
N THR A 100 13.31 26.34 20.27
CA THR A 100 13.31 27.81 20.35
C THR A 100 14.27 28.37 19.32
N VAL A 101 13.79 29.27 18.48
CA VAL A 101 14.54 29.86 17.37
C VAL A 101 14.51 31.38 17.46
N SER A 102 15.68 32.02 17.40
CA SER A 102 15.80 33.46 17.21
C SER A 102 15.94 33.79 15.73
N ALA A 103 15.01 34.52 15.19
CA ALA A 103 14.99 34.95 13.79
C ALA A 103 14.63 36.43 13.67
N ALA A 104 14.92 37.04 12.52
CA ALA A 104 14.45 38.38 12.22
C ALA A 104 12.95 38.33 11.88
N ASP A 105 12.19 39.24 12.45
CA ASP A 105 10.78 39.47 12.08
C ASP A 105 10.66 40.27 10.78
N GLU A 106 9.43 40.64 10.41
CA GLU A 106 9.15 41.40 9.19
C GLU A 106 9.77 42.81 9.17
N LEU A 107 10.08 43.35 10.35
CA LEU A 107 10.70 44.66 10.52
C LEU A 107 12.23 44.60 10.60
N GLY A 108 12.79 43.36 10.57
CA GLY A 108 14.22 43.11 10.71
C GLY A 108 14.70 43.04 12.17
N GLU A 109 13.79 43.16 13.16
CA GLU A 109 14.10 43.02 14.57
C GLU A 109 14.19 41.55 14.96
N ARG A 110 15.11 41.22 15.88
CA ARG A 110 15.25 39.85 16.39
C ARG A 110 14.11 39.51 17.33
N SER A 111 13.36 38.47 16.94
CA SER A 111 12.26 37.93 17.73
C SER A 111 12.53 36.43 18.00
N THR A 112 11.85 35.90 19.02
CA THR A 112 11.95 34.50 19.40
C THR A 112 10.68 33.78 19.01
N PHE A 113 10.82 32.65 18.33
CA PHE A 113 9.72 31.78 17.91
C PHE A 113 9.91 30.39 18.52
N ARG A 114 8.80 29.72 18.78
CA ARG A 114 8.80 28.36 19.31
C ARG A 114 8.17 27.42 18.30
N LEU A 115 8.90 26.39 17.88
CA LEU A 115 8.39 25.29 17.07
C LEU A 115 8.19 24.09 18.00
N ILE A 116 6.93 23.75 18.28
CA ILE A 116 6.55 22.78 19.30
C ILE A 116 6.08 21.51 18.60
N LEU A 117 6.74 20.39 18.86
CA LEU A 117 6.38 19.07 18.36
C LEU A 117 5.72 18.25 19.48
N GLU A 118 4.48 17.86 19.28
CA GLU A 118 3.75 16.92 20.11
C GLU A 118 3.84 15.53 19.45
N THR A 119 4.40 14.52 20.16
CA THR A 119 4.57 13.16 19.63
C THR A 119 3.54 12.17 20.19
N VAL A 120 2.34 12.65 20.53
CA VAL A 120 1.28 11.82 21.10
C VAL A 120 0.49 11.10 20.02
N SER A 121 1.04 10.01 19.45
CA SER A 121 0.35 9.08 18.53
C SER A 121 -0.59 9.79 17.53
N ARG A 122 -1.89 9.45 17.53
CA ARG A 122 -2.89 10.01 16.60
C ARG A 122 -3.14 11.51 16.79
N ARG A 123 -2.74 12.10 17.93
CA ARG A 123 -2.88 13.52 18.25
C ARG A 123 -1.59 14.31 18.01
N ALA A 124 -0.59 13.69 17.39
CA ALA A 124 0.67 14.37 17.08
C ALA A 124 0.44 15.64 16.26
N ASN A 125 1.17 16.69 16.58
CA ASN A 125 1.04 18.01 15.94
C ASN A 125 2.39 18.74 15.92
N LEU A 126 2.53 19.70 15.01
CA LEU A 126 3.63 20.64 14.98
C LEU A 126 3.04 22.05 14.98
N VAL A 127 3.38 22.83 16.01
CA VAL A 127 2.79 24.13 16.27
C VAL A 127 3.89 25.19 16.24
N LEU A 128 3.67 26.26 15.47
CA LEU A 128 4.50 27.46 15.49
C LEU A 128 3.85 28.50 16.38
N ALA A 129 4.57 28.98 17.39
CA ALA A 129 4.13 30.04 18.29
C ALA A 129 5.16 31.18 18.35
N ASP A 130 4.69 32.39 18.72
CA ASP A 130 5.53 33.54 18.97
C ASP A 130 6.18 33.51 20.36
N LYS A 131 6.90 34.57 20.70
CA LYS A 131 7.58 34.72 22.01
C LYS A 131 6.62 34.67 23.20
N ASP A 132 5.39 35.13 23.03
CA ASP A 132 4.37 35.19 24.08
C ASP A 132 3.56 33.90 24.18
N GLY A 133 3.81 32.93 23.29
CA GLY A 133 3.12 31.65 23.25
C GLY A 133 1.83 31.67 22.43
N ARG A 134 1.56 32.73 21.64
CA ARG A 134 0.41 32.78 20.75
C ARG A 134 0.71 31.95 19.51
N ILE A 135 -0.21 31.08 19.15
CA ILE A 135 -0.10 30.19 17.98
C ILE A 135 -0.18 31.03 16.69
N ILE A 136 0.88 30.98 15.90
CA ILE A 136 0.92 31.57 14.55
C ILE A 136 0.20 30.64 13.56
N ASP A 137 0.56 29.34 13.56
CA ASP A 137 -0.15 28.30 12.82
C ASP A 137 0.29 26.91 13.33
N CYS A 138 -0.39 25.85 12.83
CA CYS A 138 -0.11 24.47 13.19
C CYS A 138 -0.43 23.52 12.03
N LEU A 139 0.20 22.33 12.03
CA LEU A 139 -0.08 21.30 11.01
C LEU A 139 -1.51 20.78 11.08
N ARG A 140 -2.03 20.61 12.29
CA ARG A 140 -3.40 20.17 12.54
C ARG A 140 -4.11 21.20 13.39
N ARG A 141 -5.12 21.80 12.83
CA ARG A 141 -6.03 22.69 13.56
C ARG A 141 -7.01 21.83 14.33
N ILE A 142 -7.08 22.07 15.64
CA ILE A 142 -7.99 21.38 16.56
C ILE A 142 -8.96 22.43 17.09
N ASP A 143 -10.20 22.32 16.66
CA ASP A 143 -11.29 23.20 17.08
C ASP A 143 -12.06 22.63 18.29
N PHE A 144 -13.09 23.33 18.70
CA PHE A 144 -13.93 22.96 19.84
C PHE A 144 -14.70 21.63 19.58
N GLU A 145 -15.10 21.36 18.34
CA GLU A 145 -15.83 20.13 18.00
C GLU A 145 -14.91 18.91 18.10
N MET A 146 -13.64 19.07 17.72
CA MET A 146 -12.64 18.00 17.78
C MET A 146 -12.11 17.75 19.21
N ASN A 147 -11.96 18.81 20.00
CA ASN A 147 -11.53 18.73 21.40
C ASN A 147 -12.06 19.94 22.18
N PRO A 148 -13.12 19.78 23.00
CA PRO A 148 -13.70 20.84 23.82
C PRO A 148 -12.74 21.41 24.86
N ASP A 149 -11.82 20.57 25.38
CA ASP A 149 -10.95 20.97 26.49
C ASP A 149 -9.69 21.73 26.02
N ARG A 150 -9.24 21.44 24.80
CA ARG A 150 -7.99 21.99 24.28
C ARG A 150 -8.06 22.24 22.77
N GLN A 151 -8.20 23.48 22.38
CA GLN A 151 -8.13 23.91 20.99
C GLN A 151 -6.68 24.27 20.61
N VAL A 152 -6.31 24.01 19.36
CA VAL A 152 -5.03 24.40 18.75
C VAL A 152 -5.33 25.11 17.44
N LEU A 153 -5.51 26.44 17.52
CA LEU A 153 -5.88 27.30 16.40
C LEU A 153 -5.01 28.55 16.35
N PRO A 154 -4.74 29.10 15.17
CA PRO A 154 -4.06 30.38 15.02
C PRO A 154 -4.72 31.49 15.86
N GLY A 155 -3.90 32.27 16.55
CA GLY A 155 -4.35 33.37 17.40
C GLY A 155 -4.63 33.00 18.86
N LEU A 156 -4.81 31.73 19.19
CA LEU A 156 -4.94 31.25 20.58
C LEU A 156 -3.58 31.11 21.23
N PHE A 157 -3.53 31.08 22.56
CA PHE A 157 -2.32 30.73 23.31
C PHE A 157 -2.13 29.22 23.34
N TYR A 158 -0.91 28.77 23.11
CA TYR A 158 -0.55 27.38 23.23
C TYR A 158 -0.67 26.91 24.67
N ARG A 159 -1.36 25.79 24.87
CA ARG A 159 -1.46 25.09 26.15
C ARG A 159 -0.91 23.69 25.99
N LEU A 160 -0.15 23.22 26.97
CA LEU A 160 0.32 21.84 27.01
C LEU A 160 -0.89 20.88 27.07
N PRO A 161 -0.76 19.66 26.51
CA PRO A 161 -1.71 18.58 26.78
C PRO A 161 -1.84 18.38 28.29
N ALA A 162 -3.04 18.02 28.76
CA ALA A 162 -3.22 17.67 30.17
C ALA A 162 -2.36 16.45 30.52
N PRO A 163 -1.54 16.52 31.59
CA PRO A 163 -0.76 15.36 32.03
C PRO A 163 -1.70 14.23 32.46
N PRO A 164 -1.30 12.96 32.32
CA PRO A 164 -2.07 11.86 32.85
C PRO A 164 -2.10 11.92 34.39
N ASP A 165 -3.19 11.43 34.97
CA ASP A 165 -3.32 11.30 36.43
C ASP A 165 -2.48 10.10 36.94
N LYS A 166 -1.15 10.27 36.97
CA LYS A 166 -0.16 9.26 37.35
C LYS A 166 0.98 9.91 38.11
N LEU A 167 1.60 9.12 39.00
CA LEU A 167 2.71 9.57 39.78
C LEU A 167 3.99 9.74 38.96
N SER A 168 4.80 10.73 39.32
CA SER A 168 6.15 10.83 38.78
C SER A 168 7.01 9.68 39.34
N PRO A 169 7.67 8.89 38.49
CA PRO A 169 8.56 7.82 38.97
C PRO A 169 9.75 8.39 39.72
N PHE A 170 10.14 9.64 39.49
CA PHE A 170 11.36 10.24 40.06
C PHE A 170 11.18 10.88 41.43
N THR A 171 9.97 10.94 41.95
CA THR A 171 9.63 11.52 43.25
C THR A 171 9.13 10.49 44.25
N VAL A 172 8.98 9.22 43.84
CA VAL A 172 8.50 8.16 44.71
C VAL A 172 9.66 7.61 45.58
N GLU A 173 9.42 7.47 46.85
CA GLU A 173 10.35 6.84 47.81
C GLU A 173 10.01 5.35 47.99
N GLN A 174 10.99 4.56 48.43
CA GLN A 174 10.88 3.11 48.58
C GLN A 174 9.69 2.69 49.45
N ASP A 175 9.51 3.31 50.61
CA ASP A 175 8.42 2.97 51.54
C ASP A 175 7.04 3.24 50.90
N ALA A 176 6.90 4.33 50.15
CA ALA A 176 5.67 4.66 49.45
C ALA A 176 5.39 3.65 48.31
N PHE A 177 6.43 3.30 47.54
CA PHE A 177 6.35 2.29 46.49
C PHE A 177 5.91 0.93 47.04
N GLN A 178 6.54 0.48 48.15
CA GLN A 178 6.22 -0.80 48.79
C GLN A 178 4.77 -0.85 49.30
N ARG A 179 4.30 0.23 49.96
CA ARG A 179 2.88 0.31 50.40
C ARG A 179 1.90 0.22 49.24
N MET A 180 2.17 0.93 48.13
CA MET A 180 1.32 0.86 46.93
C MET A 180 1.38 -0.53 46.30
N ALA A 181 2.56 -1.15 46.26
CA ALA A 181 2.74 -2.51 45.72
C ALA A 181 1.96 -3.54 46.57
N LEU A 182 2.02 -3.46 47.89
CA LEU A 182 1.23 -4.32 48.77
C LEU A 182 -0.28 -4.18 48.53
N SER A 183 -0.74 -2.97 48.27
CA SER A 183 -2.16 -2.69 47.99
C SER A 183 -2.62 -3.21 46.61
N ALA A 184 -1.67 -3.42 45.69
CA ALA A 184 -1.98 -3.90 44.31
C ALA A 184 -2.25 -5.42 44.27
N GLY A 185 -1.78 -6.20 45.25
CA GLY A 185 -2.05 -7.63 45.40
C GLY A 185 -1.69 -8.45 44.17
N ASP A 186 -2.67 -9.16 43.60
CA ASP A 186 -2.50 -10.07 42.45
C ASP A 186 -2.59 -9.37 41.08
N THR A 187 -2.57 -8.05 41.07
CA THR A 187 -2.50 -7.30 39.77
C THR A 187 -1.20 -7.64 39.06
N PRO A 188 -1.20 -7.88 37.72
CA PRO A 188 0.03 -8.05 36.96
C PRO A 188 0.97 -6.85 37.16
N ALA A 189 2.22 -7.12 37.50
CA ALA A 189 3.16 -6.09 37.93
C ALA A 189 3.50 -5.07 36.83
N ASP A 190 3.60 -5.52 35.59
CA ASP A 190 3.79 -4.64 34.44
C ASP A 190 2.62 -3.66 34.24
N THR A 191 1.39 -4.17 34.34
CA THR A 191 0.17 -3.37 34.24
C THR A 191 0.05 -2.37 35.41
N TRP A 192 0.35 -2.80 36.62
CA TRP A 192 0.37 -1.93 37.79
C TRP A 192 1.38 -0.78 37.62
N LEU A 193 2.61 -1.09 37.20
CA LEU A 193 3.66 -0.09 36.96
C LEU A 193 3.22 0.95 35.93
N VAL A 194 2.67 0.48 34.77
CA VAL A 194 2.21 1.37 33.69
C VAL A 194 1.05 2.25 34.16
N ASN A 195 0.14 1.73 34.95
CA ASN A 195 -1.02 2.49 35.43
C ASN A 195 -0.70 3.47 36.55
N THR A 196 0.28 3.18 37.38
CA THR A 196 0.68 3.99 38.51
C THR A 196 1.63 5.12 38.16
N PHE A 197 2.62 4.85 37.26
CA PHE A 197 3.69 5.79 36.98
C PHE A 197 3.58 6.42 35.59
N ASN A 198 3.84 7.73 35.55
CA ASN A 198 3.91 8.46 34.28
C ASN A 198 5.20 8.11 33.50
N ALA A 199 5.15 8.24 32.17
CA ALA A 199 6.28 8.03 31.26
C ALA A 199 6.91 6.63 31.27
N LEU A 200 6.30 5.64 31.93
CA LEU A 200 6.76 4.26 31.91
C LEU A 200 6.02 3.46 30.84
N PRO A 201 6.69 3.14 29.70
CA PRO A 201 6.03 2.41 28.62
C PRO A 201 5.89 0.92 28.96
N PRO A 202 4.92 0.20 28.38
CA PRO A 202 4.70 -1.22 28.62
C PRO A 202 5.93 -2.09 28.37
N LEU A 203 6.76 -1.75 27.37
CA LEU A 203 7.99 -2.48 27.07
C LEU A 203 8.96 -2.45 28.24
N THR A 204 9.23 -1.26 28.77
CA THR A 204 10.12 -1.07 29.95
C THR A 204 9.49 -1.66 31.19
N ALA A 205 8.18 -1.48 31.44
CA ALA A 205 7.53 -2.06 32.63
C ALA A 205 7.68 -3.59 32.65
N ARG A 206 7.46 -4.27 31.54
CA ARG A 206 7.66 -5.73 31.41
C ARG A 206 9.12 -6.13 31.61
N GLU A 207 10.05 -5.33 31.10
CA GLU A 207 11.49 -5.56 31.31
C GLU A 207 11.88 -5.45 32.76
N LEU A 208 11.34 -4.46 33.49
CA LEU A 208 11.60 -4.30 34.94
C LEU A 208 11.08 -5.49 35.75
N VAL A 209 9.87 -5.97 35.41
CA VAL A 209 9.30 -7.18 36.04
C VAL A 209 10.15 -8.40 35.73
N PHE A 210 10.56 -8.57 34.46
CA PHE A 210 11.42 -9.68 34.06
C PHE A 210 12.78 -9.66 34.78
N ARG A 211 13.40 -8.50 34.90
CA ARG A 211 14.67 -8.34 35.67
C ARG A 211 14.50 -8.64 37.16
N ALA A 212 13.32 -8.34 37.72
CA ALA A 212 13.04 -8.59 39.13
C ALA A 212 12.80 -10.06 39.47
N CYS A 213 12.11 -10.82 38.63
CA CYS A 213 11.67 -12.18 38.94
C CYS A 213 11.80 -13.23 37.81
N GLY A 214 12.36 -12.86 36.66
CA GLY A 214 12.53 -13.78 35.50
C GLY A 214 11.26 -14.10 34.75
N SER A 215 10.12 -13.49 35.05
CA SER A 215 8.83 -13.65 34.40
C SER A 215 8.21 -12.29 34.07
N VAL A 216 7.53 -12.16 32.93
CA VAL A 216 6.85 -10.92 32.55
C VAL A 216 5.40 -10.83 33.07
N ASP A 217 4.79 -11.97 33.41
CA ASP A 217 3.38 -12.07 33.81
C ASP A 217 3.18 -12.24 35.31
N ALA A 218 4.23 -11.98 36.12
CA ALA A 218 4.17 -12.12 37.58
C ALA A 218 3.25 -11.07 38.21
N PRO A 219 2.41 -11.43 39.20
CA PRO A 219 1.66 -10.47 39.98
C PRO A 219 2.57 -9.68 40.94
N VAL A 220 2.15 -8.47 41.34
CA VAL A 220 2.92 -7.61 42.22
C VAL A 220 3.27 -8.32 43.52
N SER A 221 2.35 -9.11 44.12
CA SER A 221 2.53 -9.88 45.34
C SER A 221 3.68 -10.91 45.28
N GLN A 222 4.04 -11.38 44.07
CA GLN A 222 5.09 -12.39 43.84
C GLN A 222 6.38 -11.80 43.27
N THR A 223 6.43 -10.50 42.98
CA THR A 223 7.58 -9.85 42.34
C THR A 223 8.51 -9.28 43.39
N THR A 224 9.35 -10.14 44.00
CA THR A 224 10.44 -9.71 44.88
C THR A 224 11.52 -9.00 44.06
N GLY A 225 12.07 -7.88 44.59
CA GLY A 225 13.11 -7.10 43.88
C GLY A 225 12.56 -6.09 42.85
N LEU A 226 11.24 -5.90 42.77
CA LEU A 226 10.66 -4.93 41.83
C LEU A 226 11.15 -3.50 42.10
N TRP A 227 11.31 -3.12 43.37
CA TRP A 227 11.89 -1.81 43.74
C TRP A 227 13.32 -1.67 43.24
N ASP A 228 14.15 -2.69 43.39
CA ASP A 228 15.57 -2.63 42.99
C ASP A 228 15.70 -2.43 41.48
N SER A 229 14.91 -3.17 40.68
CA SER A 229 14.85 -2.99 39.25
C SER A 229 14.33 -1.61 38.85
N PHE A 230 13.28 -1.13 39.53
CA PHE A 230 12.66 0.17 39.26
C PHE A 230 13.60 1.33 39.66
N SER A 231 14.27 1.26 40.84
CA SER A 231 15.22 2.29 41.28
C SER A 231 16.45 2.36 40.40
N ALA A 232 17.00 1.22 39.98
CA ALA A 232 18.14 1.18 39.06
C ALA A 232 17.78 1.80 37.70
N TRP A 233 16.55 1.56 37.19
CA TRP A 233 16.05 2.21 35.99
C TRP A 233 15.91 3.73 36.21
N MET A 234 15.32 4.18 37.30
CA MET A 234 15.20 5.62 37.61
C MET A 234 16.56 6.32 37.61
N GLU A 235 17.58 5.72 38.24
CA GLU A 235 18.96 6.24 38.27
C GLU A 235 19.54 6.33 36.86
N SER A 236 19.38 5.26 36.05
CA SER A 236 19.85 5.24 34.68
C SER A 236 19.24 6.38 33.84
N VAL A 237 17.93 6.65 33.99
CA VAL A 237 17.24 7.74 33.30
C VAL A 237 17.68 9.12 33.82
N LYS A 238 17.85 9.31 35.17
CA LYS A 238 18.37 10.55 35.76
C LYS A 238 19.77 10.89 35.26
N ASP A 239 20.63 9.88 35.18
CA ASP A 239 22.01 10.01 34.69
C ASP A 239 22.11 10.09 33.16
N LYS A 240 20.97 10.03 32.44
CA LYS A 240 20.91 10.04 30.99
C LYS A 240 21.74 8.91 30.34
N ARG A 241 21.81 7.75 30.99
CA ARG A 241 22.49 6.56 30.45
C ARG A 241 21.58 5.83 29.49
N PHE A 242 21.53 6.29 28.25
CA PHE A 242 20.69 5.75 27.19
C PHE A 242 21.53 4.97 26.19
N THR A 243 21.00 3.82 25.77
CA THR A 243 21.58 2.97 24.72
C THR A 243 20.52 2.75 23.66
N PRO A 244 20.69 3.26 22.42
CA PRO A 244 19.74 3.03 21.34
C PRO A 244 19.73 1.57 20.93
N VAL A 245 18.61 0.87 21.04
CA VAL A 245 18.48 -0.55 20.72
C VAL A 245 17.30 -0.79 19.81
N MET A 246 17.53 -1.49 18.71
CA MET A 246 16.49 -1.98 17.79
C MET A 246 16.15 -3.43 18.14
N LEU A 247 14.85 -3.72 18.20
CA LEU A 247 14.32 -5.05 18.39
C LEU A 247 13.85 -5.60 17.04
N LYS A 248 14.38 -6.76 16.62
CA LYS A 248 14.04 -7.41 15.37
C LYS A 248 13.36 -8.75 15.62
N ARG A 249 12.33 -9.06 14.84
CA ARG A 249 11.69 -10.37 14.81
C ARG A 249 11.93 -10.99 13.45
N ASN A 250 12.63 -12.13 13.39
CA ASN A 250 13.03 -12.78 12.13
C ASN A 250 13.79 -11.81 11.18
N GLY A 251 14.73 -11.03 11.72
CA GLY A 251 15.50 -10.05 10.96
C GLY A 251 14.75 -8.77 10.56
N VAL A 252 13.43 -8.65 10.86
CA VAL A 252 12.62 -7.48 10.52
C VAL A 252 12.49 -6.55 11.74
N PRO A 253 12.77 -5.23 11.61
CA PRO A 253 12.56 -4.26 12.67
C PRO A 253 11.11 -4.28 13.19
N SER A 254 10.94 -4.52 14.49
CA SER A 254 9.64 -4.64 15.16
C SER A 254 9.39 -3.50 16.13
N ASP A 255 10.40 -3.13 16.94
CA ASP A 255 10.32 -2.04 17.92
C ASP A 255 11.71 -1.46 18.16
N TYR A 256 11.79 -0.39 18.94
CA TYR A 256 13.04 0.22 19.38
C TYR A 256 12.90 0.78 20.79
N THR A 257 14.02 0.93 21.48
CA THR A 257 14.06 1.40 22.86
C THR A 257 15.39 2.12 23.17
N TYR A 258 15.51 2.61 24.39
CA TYR A 258 16.66 3.34 24.90
C TYR A 258 17.52 2.54 25.89
N GLU A 259 17.21 1.24 26.05
CA GLU A 259 17.92 0.34 26.97
C GLU A 259 17.93 -1.10 26.43
N SER A 260 18.81 -1.93 26.95
CA SER A 260 18.86 -3.35 26.60
C SER A 260 17.64 -4.09 27.12
N ILE A 261 17.04 -4.95 26.28
CA ILE A 261 15.84 -5.74 26.57
C ILE A 261 16.21 -7.22 26.58
N CYS A 262 15.90 -7.90 27.71
CA CYS A 262 16.18 -9.32 27.92
C CYS A 262 14.93 -10.20 27.96
N GLN A 263 13.75 -9.64 28.20
CA GLN A 263 12.48 -10.36 28.39
C GLN A 263 12.06 -11.28 27.23
N TYR A 264 12.58 -11.07 26.05
CA TYR A 264 12.21 -11.85 24.87
C TYR A 264 13.16 -13.03 24.59
N GLY A 265 14.31 -13.10 25.27
CA GLY A 265 15.31 -14.13 25.04
C GLY A 265 15.65 -14.29 23.54
N ALA A 266 15.65 -15.52 23.06
CA ALA A 266 15.92 -15.83 21.65
C ALA A 266 14.76 -15.49 20.67
N ALA A 267 13.58 -15.08 21.16
CA ALA A 267 12.44 -14.75 20.32
C ALA A 267 12.59 -13.40 19.59
N MET A 268 13.50 -12.54 20.04
CA MET A 268 13.84 -11.28 19.39
C MET A 268 15.36 -11.07 19.37
N GLU A 269 15.85 -10.62 18.23
CA GLU A 269 17.23 -10.16 18.07
C GLU A 269 17.31 -8.70 18.50
N THR A 270 18.36 -8.35 19.25
CA THR A 270 18.65 -6.97 19.69
C THR A 270 19.88 -6.45 18.94
N GLU A 271 19.78 -5.26 18.39
CA GLU A 271 20.88 -4.56 17.72
C GLU A 271 21.09 -3.19 18.36
N VAL A 272 22.32 -2.94 18.82
CA VAL A 272 22.73 -1.68 19.43
C VAL A 272 23.19 -0.73 18.33
N TYR A 273 22.77 0.53 18.42
CA TYR A 273 23.12 1.61 17.50
C TYR A 273 24.01 2.64 18.20
N ASP A 274 24.85 3.34 17.42
CA ASP A 274 25.72 4.39 17.91
C ASP A 274 24.95 5.68 18.27
N SER A 275 23.76 5.87 17.68
CA SER A 275 22.91 7.04 17.91
C SER A 275 21.42 6.73 17.71
N PHE A 276 20.56 7.48 18.41
CA PHE A 276 19.12 7.45 18.19
C PHE A 276 18.74 7.91 16.77
N SER A 277 19.46 8.89 16.24
CA SER A 277 19.21 9.39 14.89
C SER A 277 19.39 8.31 13.84
N HIS A 278 20.47 7.53 13.91
CA HIS A 278 20.73 6.43 13.00
C HIS A 278 19.71 5.29 13.17
N LEU A 279 19.42 4.92 14.43
CA LEU A 279 18.40 3.92 14.75
C LEU A 279 17.02 4.29 14.16
N LEU A 280 16.58 5.55 14.36
CA LEU A 280 15.28 6.03 13.91
C LEU A 280 15.22 6.16 12.37
N ASP A 281 16.29 6.62 11.72
CA ASP A 281 16.36 6.67 10.25
C ASP A 281 16.22 5.25 9.67
N ASP A 282 16.98 4.27 10.17
CA ASP A 282 16.92 2.87 9.73
C ASP A 282 15.55 2.22 9.96
N PHE A 283 15.01 2.40 11.18
CA PHE A 283 13.71 1.83 11.54
C PHE A 283 12.57 2.35 10.66
N PHE A 284 12.54 3.67 10.44
CA PHE A 284 11.44 4.30 9.72
C PHE A 284 11.64 4.31 8.20
N GLU A 285 12.87 4.33 7.69
CA GLU A 285 13.11 4.30 6.25
C GLU A 285 12.55 3.02 5.62
N LYS A 286 12.92 1.87 6.17
CA LYS A 286 12.43 0.56 5.68
C LYS A 286 10.92 0.45 5.78
N ARG A 287 10.36 0.95 6.87
CA ARG A 287 8.91 0.92 7.11
C ARG A 287 8.14 1.88 6.21
N GLU A 288 8.63 3.10 6.03
CA GLU A 288 8.03 4.08 5.11
C GLU A 288 8.10 3.62 3.65
N GLN A 289 9.20 2.98 3.24
CA GLN A 289 9.32 2.39 1.90
C GLN A 289 8.26 1.29 1.70
N ALA A 290 8.12 0.38 2.67
CA ALA A 290 7.10 -0.67 2.61
C ALA A 290 5.66 -0.12 2.62
N GLU A 291 5.36 0.89 3.45
CA GLU A 291 4.04 1.52 3.49
C GLU A 291 3.73 2.30 2.19
N ARG A 292 4.70 3.02 1.64
CA ARG A 292 4.55 3.70 0.33
C ARG A 292 4.34 2.71 -0.80
N ALA A 293 5.09 1.60 -0.81
CA ALA A 293 4.91 0.54 -1.79
C ALA A 293 3.50 -0.06 -1.69
N LYS A 294 3.05 -0.36 -0.48
CA LYS A 294 1.69 -0.88 -0.22
C LYS A 294 0.60 0.11 -0.65
N GLN A 295 0.73 1.39 -0.32
CA GLN A 295 -0.24 2.42 -0.72
C GLN A 295 -0.31 2.56 -2.24
N ARG A 296 0.86 2.60 -2.92
CA ARG A 296 0.93 2.63 -4.39
C ARG A 296 0.28 1.40 -5.00
N GLY A 297 0.52 0.22 -4.43
CA GLY A 297 -0.12 -1.02 -4.85
C GLY A 297 -1.64 -0.97 -4.74
N GLN A 298 -2.17 -0.45 -3.64
CA GLN A 298 -3.61 -0.26 -3.44
C GLN A 298 -4.24 0.71 -4.45
N ASP A 299 -3.56 1.83 -4.75
CA ASP A 299 -4.04 2.80 -5.74
C ASP A 299 -4.07 2.21 -7.16
N LEU A 300 -3.05 1.43 -7.53
CA LEU A 300 -3.01 0.70 -8.80
C LEU A 300 -4.10 -0.36 -8.87
N LEU A 301 -4.28 -1.14 -7.82
CA LEU A 301 -5.33 -2.16 -7.71
C LEU A 301 -6.73 -1.54 -7.87
N LYS A 302 -6.99 -0.41 -7.19
CA LYS A 302 -8.25 0.34 -7.31
C LYS A 302 -8.48 0.82 -8.75
N THR A 303 -7.45 1.29 -9.42
CA THR A 303 -7.53 1.74 -10.83
C THR A 303 -7.84 0.57 -11.76
N ALA A 304 -7.15 -0.55 -11.63
CA ALA A 304 -7.38 -1.76 -12.42
C ALA A 304 -8.79 -2.32 -12.17
N ALA A 305 -9.24 -2.39 -10.91
CA ALA A 305 -10.57 -2.86 -10.54
C ALA A 305 -11.69 -1.96 -11.08
N THR A 306 -11.51 -0.64 -11.03
CA THR A 306 -12.48 0.32 -11.59
C THR A 306 -12.59 0.16 -13.10
N SER A 307 -11.47 0.00 -13.78
CA SER A 307 -11.44 -0.23 -15.24
C SER A 307 -12.09 -1.55 -15.61
N ALA A 308 -11.78 -2.64 -14.93
CA ALA A 308 -12.40 -3.95 -15.14
C ALA A 308 -13.93 -3.91 -14.91
N SER A 309 -14.39 -3.24 -13.83
CA SER A 309 -15.82 -3.06 -13.55
C SER A 309 -16.56 -2.30 -14.66
N ARG A 310 -15.92 -1.27 -15.23
CA ARG A 310 -16.47 -0.52 -16.37
C ARG A 310 -16.62 -1.41 -17.60
N ILE A 311 -15.63 -2.25 -17.89
CA ILE A 311 -15.67 -3.17 -19.04
C ILE A 311 -16.74 -4.25 -18.84
N ARG A 312 -16.86 -4.85 -17.63
CA ARG A 312 -17.92 -5.83 -17.33
C ARG A 312 -19.32 -5.25 -17.56
N ARG A 313 -19.56 -4.00 -17.11
CA ARG A 313 -20.84 -3.32 -17.35
C ARG A 313 -21.10 -3.07 -18.84
N LYS A 314 -20.07 -2.71 -19.61
CA LYS A 314 -20.17 -2.54 -21.07
C LYS A 314 -20.51 -3.87 -21.75
N LEU A 315 -19.83 -4.96 -21.39
CA LEU A 315 -20.09 -6.29 -21.93
C LEU A 315 -21.51 -6.77 -21.64
N ALA A 316 -22.00 -6.58 -20.41
CA ALA A 316 -23.38 -6.95 -20.05
C ALA A 316 -24.43 -6.16 -20.87
N ALA A 317 -24.19 -4.86 -21.12
CA ALA A 317 -25.06 -4.06 -21.99
C ALA A 317 -25.03 -4.55 -23.45
N GLN A 318 -23.84 -4.89 -23.97
CA GLN A 318 -23.67 -5.42 -25.32
C GLN A 318 -24.28 -6.82 -25.47
N GLU A 319 -24.22 -7.67 -24.46
CA GLU A 319 -24.89 -8.98 -24.44
C GLU A 319 -26.40 -8.84 -24.56
N LYS A 320 -27.00 -7.90 -23.81
CA LYS A 320 -28.42 -7.60 -23.92
C LYS A 320 -28.80 -7.12 -25.33
N GLU A 321 -28.03 -6.18 -25.87
CA GLU A 321 -28.26 -5.67 -27.24
C GLU A 321 -28.10 -6.78 -28.29
N LEU A 322 -27.14 -7.69 -28.10
CA LEU A 322 -26.93 -8.85 -28.96
C LEU A 322 -28.12 -9.81 -28.93
N LEU A 323 -28.74 -10.04 -27.77
CA LEU A 323 -29.95 -10.83 -27.63
C LEU A 323 -31.12 -10.21 -28.43
N ASP A 324 -31.28 -8.89 -28.36
CA ASP A 324 -32.32 -8.17 -29.12
C ASP A 324 -32.09 -8.28 -30.65
N CYS A 325 -30.83 -8.49 -31.08
CA CYS A 325 -30.52 -8.69 -32.52
C CYS A 325 -30.81 -10.11 -33.00
N ARG A 326 -30.99 -11.13 -32.12
CA ARG A 326 -31.25 -12.53 -32.51
C ARG A 326 -32.60 -12.69 -33.25
N ASP A 327 -33.61 -11.91 -32.86
CA ASP A 327 -34.96 -11.96 -33.47
C ASP A 327 -35.06 -11.22 -34.79
N ARG A 328 -33.91 -10.90 -35.44
CA ARG A 328 -33.88 -10.12 -36.68
C ARG A 328 -34.64 -10.75 -37.84
N ASP A 329 -34.68 -12.10 -37.92
CA ASP A 329 -35.36 -12.80 -39.00
C ASP A 329 -36.87 -12.49 -39.05
N LYS A 330 -37.46 -12.19 -37.91
CA LYS A 330 -38.83 -11.66 -37.82
C LYS A 330 -39.01 -10.40 -38.68
N TRP A 331 -38.04 -9.50 -38.70
CA TRP A 331 -38.13 -8.27 -39.48
C TRP A 331 -37.98 -8.54 -40.97
N ARG A 332 -37.17 -9.52 -41.37
CA ARG A 332 -37.07 -9.98 -42.75
C ARG A 332 -38.40 -10.58 -43.21
N VAL A 333 -38.96 -11.52 -42.45
CA VAL A 333 -40.23 -12.17 -42.69
C VAL A 333 -41.36 -11.12 -42.84
N TYR A 334 -41.44 -10.16 -41.93
CA TYR A 334 -42.43 -9.08 -42.01
C TYR A 334 -42.28 -8.24 -43.30
N GLY A 335 -41.07 -7.89 -43.70
CA GLY A 335 -40.80 -7.18 -44.94
C GLY A 335 -41.22 -7.97 -46.16
N GLU A 336 -40.96 -9.28 -46.22
CA GLU A 336 -41.32 -10.18 -47.30
C GLU A 336 -42.85 -10.39 -47.35
N LEU A 337 -43.50 -10.62 -46.21
CA LEU A 337 -44.97 -10.75 -46.12
C LEU A 337 -45.70 -9.48 -46.57
N ILE A 338 -45.21 -8.29 -46.16
CA ILE A 338 -45.76 -7.03 -46.66
C ILE A 338 -45.59 -6.92 -48.17
N THR A 339 -44.41 -7.25 -48.70
CA THR A 339 -44.12 -7.18 -50.14
C THR A 339 -45.02 -8.10 -50.94
N ALA A 340 -45.25 -9.33 -50.46
CA ALA A 340 -46.13 -10.30 -51.09
C ALA A 340 -47.62 -9.88 -51.11
N ASN A 341 -48.01 -9.02 -50.17
CA ASN A 341 -49.42 -8.58 -50.03
C ASN A 341 -49.66 -7.14 -50.44
N LEU A 342 -48.73 -6.48 -51.17
CA LEU A 342 -48.88 -5.09 -51.63
C LEU A 342 -50.12 -4.84 -52.41
N TYR A 343 -50.61 -5.84 -53.20
CA TYR A 343 -51.80 -5.75 -54.07
C TYR A 343 -53.10 -5.50 -53.29
N ARG A 344 -53.15 -5.83 -51.97
CA ARG A 344 -54.34 -5.68 -51.10
C ARG A 344 -54.18 -4.63 -50.05
N MET A 345 -53.06 -3.89 -50.05
CA MET A 345 -52.73 -2.92 -48.99
C MET A 345 -52.93 -1.49 -49.49
N GLU A 346 -53.45 -0.65 -48.64
CA GLU A 346 -53.63 0.78 -48.88
C GLU A 346 -52.87 1.63 -47.86
N ARG A 347 -52.56 2.87 -48.23
CA ARG A 347 -51.96 3.84 -47.31
C ARG A 347 -52.94 4.15 -46.18
N GLY A 348 -52.44 4.19 -44.94
CA GLY A 348 -53.25 4.47 -43.75
C GLY A 348 -53.63 3.22 -42.95
N MET A 349 -53.36 2.00 -43.46
CA MET A 349 -53.55 0.77 -42.71
C MET A 349 -52.61 0.75 -41.51
N SER A 350 -53.12 0.36 -40.31
CA SER A 350 -52.36 0.26 -39.07
C SER A 350 -51.74 -1.11 -38.84
N ARG A 351 -52.24 -2.16 -39.48
CA ARG A 351 -51.75 -3.55 -39.43
C ARG A 351 -52.10 -4.32 -40.69
N LEU A 352 -51.29 -5.34 -40.95
CA LEU A 352 -51.55 -6.37 -41.96
C LEU A 352 -51.67 -7.71 -41.27
N THR A 353 -52.83 -8.37 -41.39
CA THR A 353 -53.05 -9.77 -40.96
C THR A 353 -52.86 -10.65 -42.18
N THR A 354 -51.95 -11.61 -42.12
CA THR A 354 -51.64 -12.51 -43.25
C THR A 354 -51.05 -13.82 -42.75
N GLN A 355 -51.19 -14.89 -43.54
CA GLN A 355 -50.55 -16.17 -43.25
C GLN A 355 -49.03 -16.06 -43.36
N ASN A 356 -48.35 -16.60 -42.38
CA ASN A 356 -46.90 -16.69 -42.34
C ASN A 356 -46.45 -18.00 -43.02
N TYR A 357 -46.20 -17.97 -44.31
CA TYR A 357 -45.75 -19.16 -45.06
C TYR A 357 -44.28 -19.57 -44.73
N TYR A 358 -43.59 -18.86 -43.85
CA TYR A 358 -42.33 -19.29 -43.26
C TYR A 358 -42.52 -20.13 -41.98
N ASP A 359 -43.75 -20.17 -41.46
CA ASP A 359 -44.12 -20.99 -40.30
C ASP A 359 -44.64 -22.35 -40.83
N PRO A 360 -44.17 -23.50 -40.31
CA PRO A 360 -44.68 -24.83 -40.71
C PRO A 360 -46.20 -24.96 -40.61
N ASP A 361 -46.80 -24.29 -39.64
CA ASP A 361 -48.26 -24.33 -39.38
C ASP A 361 -49.01 -23.25 -40.19
N CYS A 362 -48.32 -22.44 -41.00
CA CYS A 362 -48.89 -21.32 -41.75
C CYS A 362 -49.80 -20.41 -40.91
N ALA A 363 -49.47 -20.23 -39.63
CA ALA A 363 -50.24 -19.43 -38.67
C ALA A 363 -50.38 -17.98 -39.16
N ASP A 364 -51.53 -17.37 -38.89
CA ASP A 364 -51.77 -15.97 -39.14
C ASP A 364 -50.86 -15.09 -38.28
N VAL A 365 -50.25 -14.07 -38.88
CA VAL A 365 -49.42 -13.10 -38.20
C VAL A 365 -49.94 -11.68 -38.41
N ASP A 366 -50.02 -10.94 -37.32
CA ASP A 366 -50.33 -9.51 -37.33
C ASP A 366 -49.07 -8.67 -37.39
N ILE A 367 -48.89 -7.95 -38.50
CA ILE A 367 -47.75 -7.08 -38.77
C ILE A 367 -48.14 -5.62 -38.53
N PRO A 368 -47.57 -4.95 -37.53
CA PRO A 368 -47.85 -3.53 -37.30
C PRO A 368 -47.30 -2.65 -38.42
N LEU A 369 -48.11 -1.72 -38.89
CA LEU A 369 -47.77 -0.78 -39.96
C LEU A 369 -47.77 0.67 -39.43
N ASP A 370 -46.91 1.50 -40.01
CA ASP A 370 -46.92 2.94 -39.78
C ASP A 370 -47.92 3.59 -40.77
N VAL A 371 -49.02 4.10 -40.24
CA VAL A 371 -50.14 4.68 -41.06
C VAL A 371 -49.71 5.87 -41.94
N ARG A 372 -48.57 6.50 -41.61
CA ARG A 372 -48.04 7.64 -42.39
C ARG A 372 -47.27 7.20 -43.63
N LEU A 373 -46.85 5.96 -43.67
CA LEU A 373 -46.03 5.37 -44.71
C LEU A 373 -46.89 4.62 -45.73
N SER A 374 -46.46 4.55 -46.98
CA SER A 374 -47.03 3.65 -47.97
C SER A 374 -46.71 2.18 -47.65
N PRO A 375 -47.43 1.20 -48.21
CA PRO A 375 -47.11 -0.22 -48.06
C PRO A 375 -45.64 -0.55 -48.40
N GLN A 376 -45.13 0.00 -49.51
CA GLN A 376 -43.72 -0.20 -49.93
C GLN A 376 -42.74 0.41 -48.93
N GLU A 377 -43.02 1.60 -48.38
CA GLU A 377 -42.17 2.23 -47.36
C GLU A 377 -42.20 1.44 -46.04
N ASN A 378 -43.34 0.85 -45.66
CA ASN A 378 -43.43 -0.05 -44.49
C ASN A 378 -42.57 -1.31 -44.70
N ALA A 379 -42.61 -1.96 -45.87
CA ALA A 379 -41.71 -3.08 -46.20
C ALA A 379 -40.25 -2.66 -46.10
N ALA A 380 -39.89 -1.53 -46.72
CA ALA A 380 -38.53 -0.99 -46.67
C ALA A 380 -38.05 -0.69 -45.22
N LYS A 381 -38.97 -0.19 -44.36
CA LYS A 381 -38.69 0.06 -42.93
C LYS A 381 -38.33 -1.23 -42.19
N TYR A 382 -39.01 -2.35 -42.45
CA TYR A 382 -38.72 -3.66 -41.87
C TYR A 382 -37.41 -4.24 -42.41
N PHE A 383 -37.13 -4.15 -43.70
CA PHE A 383 -35.84 -4.56 -44.28
C PHE A 383 -34.68 -3.72 -43.72
N LYS A 384 -34.90 -2.41 -43.50
CA LYS A 384 -33.90 -1.54 -42.85
C LYS A 384 -33.63 -1.98 -41.39
N LYS A 385 -34.68 -2.37 -40.62
CA LYS A 385 -34.50 -2.94 -39.27
C LYS A 385 -33.69 -4.23 -39.32
N TYR A 386 -33.98 -5.15 -40.22
CA TYR A 386 -33.24 -6.39 -40.42
C TYR A 386 -31.76 -6.14 -40.72
N THR A 387 -31.47 -5.28 -41.70
CA THR A 387 -30.10 -4.94 -42.12
C THR A 387 -29.34 -4.29 -40.97
N LYS A 388 -30.00 -3.37 -40.22
CA LYS A 388 -29.40 -2.73 -39.04
C LYS A 388 -29.05 -3.75 -37.96
N ALA A 389 -29.96 -4.67 -37.63
CA ALA A 389 -29.74 -5.71 -36.62
C ALA A 389 -28.61 -6.68 -37.04
N LYS A 390 -28.56 -7.09 -38.33
CA LYS A 390 -27.50 -7.94 -38.90
C LYS A 390 -26.11 -7.28 -38.80
N THR A 391 -26.02 -5.98 -39.08
CA THR A 391 -24.77 -5.23 -39.00
C THR A 391 -24.37 -5.03 -37.52
N ALA A 392 -25.35 -4.74 -36.66
CA ALA A 392 -25.13 -4.58 -35.20
C ALA A 392 -24.59 -5.87 -34.57
N GLU A 393 -25.17 -7.03 -34.91
CA GLU A 393 -24.70 -8.32 -34.39
C GLU A 393 -23.21 -8.55 -34.68
N LYS A 394 -22.79 -8.36 -35.93
CA LYS A 394 -21.38 -8.51 -36.32
C LYS A 394 -20.48 -7.57 -35.54
N TYR A 395 -20.87 -6.30 -35.48
CA TYR A 395 -20.11 -5.27 -34.74
C TYR A 395 -20.03 -5.58 -33.24
N LEU A 396 -21.16 -5.95 -32.61
CA LEU A 396 -21.23 -6.29 -31.20
C LEU A 396 -20.36 -7.51 -30.87
N THR A 397 -20.42 -8.56 -31.70
CA THR A 397 -19.58 -9.76 -31.52
C THR A 397 -18.10 -9.40 -31.52
N GLU A 398 -17.63 -8.62 -32.47
CA GLU A 398 -16.23 -8.16 -32.54
C GLU A 398 -15.84 -7.29 -31.34
N GLN A 399 -16.75 -6.38 -30.90
CA GLN A 399 -16.49 -5.52 -29.75
C GLN A 399 -16.46 -6.30 -28.42
N MET A 400 -17.32 -7.31 -28.29
CA MET A 400 -17.36 -8.17 -27.10
C MET A 400 -16.12 -9.04 -27.00
N GLU A 401 -15.60 -9.59 -28.10
CA GLU A 401 -14.32 -10.31 -28.11
C GLU A 401 -13.17 -9.43 -27.62
N LYS A 402 -13.07 -8.19 -28.14
CA LYS A 402 -12.07 -7.21 -27.69
C LYS A 402 -12.26 -6.85 -26.20
N GLY A 403 -13.50 -6.66 -25.78
CA GLY A 403 -13.82 -6.35 -24.39
C GLY A 403 -13.48 -7.48 -23.42
N ARG A 404 -13.73 -8.74 -23.81
CA ARG A 404 -13.37 -9.93 -23.02
C ARG A 404 -11.86 -10.08 -22.89
N ALA A 405 -11.11 -9.89 -23.99
CA ALA A 405 -9.65 -9.91 -23.95
C ALA A 405 -9.08 -8.80 -23.07
N GLU A 406 -9.67 -7.60 -23.10
CA GLU A 406 -9.27 -6.48 -22.25
C GLU A 406 -9.59 -6.74 -20.76
N LEU A 407 -10.75 -7.34 -20.47
CA LEU A 407 -11.11 -7.72 -19.09
C LEU A 407 -10.14 -8.75 -18.53
N MET A 408 -9.85 -9.80 -19.30
CA MET A 408 -8.89 -10.85 -18.92
C MET A 408 -7.50 -10.25 -18.61
N TYR A 409 -7.03 -9.29 -19.42
CA TYR A 409 -5.78 -8.59 -19.17
C TYR A 409 -5.81 -7.81 -17.83
N LEU A 410 -6.88 -7.06 -17.56
CA LEU A 410 -6.98 -6.30 -16.30
C LEU A 410 -7.08 -7.21 -15.06
N GLU A 411 -7.71 -8.37 -15.20
CA GLU A 411 -7.78 -9.38 -14.15
C GLU A 411 -6.41 -10.01 -13.89
N SER A 412 -5.59 -10.24 -14.93
CA SER A 412 -4.20 -10.69 -14.74
C SER A 412 -3.36 -9.64 -14.03
N VAL A 413 -3.51 -8.35 -14.37
CA VAL A 413 -2.81 -7.25 -13.68
C VAL A 413 -3.23 -7.16 -12.20
N GLN A 414 -4.50 -7.40 -11.86
CA GLN A 414 -4.93 -7.44 -10.46
C GLN A 414 -4.24 -8.59 -9.70
N GLN A 415 -4.09 -9.74 -10.33
CA GLN A 415 -3.36 -10.87 -9.75
C GLN A 415 -1.87 -10.55 -9.54
N GLU A 416 -1.23 -9.91 -10.50
CA GLU A 416 0.16 -9.49 -10.37
C GLU A 416 0.37 -8.48 -9.24
N LEU A 417 -0.57 -7.52 -9.08
CA LEU A 417 -0.56 -6.56 -7.98
C LEU A 417 -0.73 -7.24 -6.61
N ALA A 418 -1.49 -8.33 -6.54
CA ALA A 418 -1.63 -9.12 -5.32
C ALA A 418 -0.35 -9.89 -4.96
N LEU A 419 0.44 -10.29 -5.97
CA LEU A 419 1.71 -11.00 -5.82
C LEU A 419 2.95 -10.09 -5.76
N ALA A 420 2.77 -8.77 -5.95
CA ALA A 420 3.87 -7.80 -5.94
C ALA A 420 4.38 -7.56 -4.51
N GLU A 421 5.69 -7.66 -4.31
CA GLU A 421 6.35 -7.56 -3.01
C GLU A 421 7.25 -6.33 -2.91
N SER A 422 7.84 -5.90 -4.02
CA SER A 422 8.83 -4.82 -4.07
C SER A 422 8.28 -3.54 -4.70
N GLU A 423 8.85 -2.39 -4.34
CA GLU A 423 8.55 -1.11 -4.99
C GLU A 423 8.80 -1.16 -6.51
N GLN A 424 9.81 -1.94 -6.93
CA GLN A 424 10.12 -2.13 -8.33
C GLN A 424 9.01 -2.87 -9.08
N ASP A 425 8.39 -3.89 -8.46
CA ASP A 425 7.26 -4.62 -9.05
C ASP A 425 6.08 -3.67 -9.31
N PHE A 426 5.74 -2.81 -8.32
CA PHE A 426 4.68 -1.80 -8.48
C PHE A 426 5.01 -0.75 -9.56
N ASN A 427 6.28 -0.35 -9.69
CA ASN A 427 6.70 0.60 -10.73
C ASN A 427 6.61 -0.03 -12.13
N ASP A 428 7.00 -1.30 -12.29
CA ASP A 428 6.90 -2.02 -13.55
C ASP A 428 5.43 -2.20 -13.99
N ILE A 429 4.54 -2.60 -13.07
CA ILE A 429 3.10 -2.74 -13.34
C ILE A 429 2.47 -1.36 -13.64
N ARG A 430 2.89 -0.30 -12.93
CA ARG A 430 2.44 1.06 -13.22
C ARG A 430 2.82 1.51 -14.63
N ALA A 431 4.05 1.23 -15.04
CA ALA A 431 4.52 1.53 -16.39
C ALA A 431 3.72 0.76 -17.46
N GLU A 432 3.37 -0.50 -17.18
CA GLU A 432 2.52 -1.31 -18.04
C GLU A 432 1.11 -0.73 -18.17
N LEU A 433 0.46 -0.36 -17.06
CA LEU A 433 -0.87 0.28 -17.07
C LEU A 433 -0.87 1.65 -17.75
N ALA A 434 0.21 2.43 -17.59
CA ALA A 434 0.35 3.74 -18.25
C ALA A 434 0.48 3.60 -19.76
N ASP A 435 1.26 2.63 -20.24
CA ASP A 435 1.41 2.35 -21.67
C ASP A 435 0.13 1.74 -22.26
N GLY A 436 -0.64 0.99 -21.47
CA GLY A 436 -1.96 0.51 -21.81
C GLY A 436 -3.06 1.59 -21.84
N GLY A 437 -2.75 2.83 -21.40
CA GLY A 437 -3.68 3.96 -21.37
C GLY A 437 -4.63 3.99 -20.17
N TYR A 438 -4.43 3.16 -19.15
CA TYR A 438 -5.26 3.13 -17.94
C TYR A 438 -4.86 4.16 -16.90
N LEU A 439 -3.63 4.69 -16.98
CA LEU A 439 -3.12 5.76 -16.15
C LEU A 439 -2.75 6.97 -17.00
N ARG A 440 -2.97 8.18 -16.49
CA ARG A 440 -2.43 9.39 -17.11
C ARG A 440 -0.91 9.34 -17.04
N ARG A 441 -0.24 9.50 -18.17
CA ARG A 441 1.20 9.76 -18.17
C ARG A 441 1.42 11.05 -17.39
N GLY A 442 2.13 10.98 -16.25
CA GLY A 442 2.35 12.14 -15.40
C GLY A 442 2.94 13.29 -16.21
N GLY A 443 2.22 14.41 -16.27
CA GLY A 443 2.69 15.65 -16.84
C GLY A 443 3.78 16.25 -15.96
N ASN A 444 4.91 16.41 -16.52
CA ASN A 444 6.12 17.19 -16.32
C ASN A 444 7.39 16.34 -16.23
N GLY A 445 7.94 16.07 -17.38
CA GLY A 445 9.23 16.49 -17.86
C GLY A 445 10.51 16.21 -17.09
N LYS A 446 10.58 15.29 -16.15
CA LYS A 446 11.82 14.53 -15.96
C LYS A 446 11.54 13.11 -16.39
N LYS A 447 12.17 12.66 -17.50
CA LYS A 447 12.26 11.24 -17.84
C LYS A 447 12.60 10.55 -16.52
N ALA A 448 11.65 9.75 -15.98
CA ALA A 448 11.96 8.88 -14.86
C ALA A 448 13.28 8.22 -15.18
N ALA A 449 14.28 8.36 -14.33
CA ALA A 449 15.58 7.74 -14.54
C ALA A 449 15.29 6.30 -14.96
N PHE A 450 15.89 5.87 -16.07
CA PHE A 450 15.65 4.58 -16.70
C PHE A 450 15.97 3.49 -15.66
N GLN A 451 14.97 3.17 -14.84
CA GLN A 451 15.10 2.10 -13.86
C GLN A 451 15.12 0.79 -14.64
N ARG A 452 16.15 0.00 -14.40
CA ARG A 452 16.23 -1.33 -14.99
C ARG A 452 15.01 -2.13 -14.54
N PRO A 453 14.33 -2.84 -15.47
CA PRO A 453 13.19 -3.68 -15.10
C PRO A 453 13.58 -4.70 -14.02
N SER A 454 12.63 -5.09 -13.19
CA SER A 454 12.83 -6.15 -12.19
C SER A 454 13.31 -7.44 -12.88
N LYS A 455 14.12 -8.22 -12.16
CA LYS A 455 14.51 -9.55 -12.63
C LYS A 455 13.39 -10.55 -12.29
N PRO A 456 13.18 -11.63 -13.08
CA PRO A 456 12.26 -12.68 -12.71
C PRO A 456 12.65 -13.31 -11.36
N ARG A 457 11.68 -13.90 -10.66
CA ARG A 457 11.99 -14.70 -9.48
C ARG A 457 12.76 -15.93 -9.93
N GLU A 458 13.86 -16.23 -9.25
CA GLU A 458 14.73 -17.35 -9.57
C GLU A 458 14.67 -18.40 -8.46
N PHE A 459 14.44 -19.64 -8.85
CA PHE A 459 14.39 -20.80 -7.98
C PHE A 459 15.31 -21.88 -8.52
N ARG A 460 15.67 -22.83 -7.66
CA ARG A 460 16.37 -24.06 -8.07
C ARG A 460 15.61 -25.28 -7.58
N SER A 461 15.36 -26.23 -8.50
CA SER A 461 14.75 -27.50 -8.13
C SER A 461 15.66 -28.31 -7.20
N SER A 462 15.11 -29.30 -6.55
CA SER A 462 15.88 -30.23 -5.69
C SER A 462 17.00 -30.96 -6.46
N ALA A 463 16.85 -31.12 -7.78
CA ALA A 463 17.89 -31.67 -8.67
C ALA A 463 18.84 -30.59 -9.24
N GLY A 464 18.66 -29.29 -8.85
CA GLY A 464 19.54 -28.21 -9.25
C GLY A 464 19.15 -27.48 -10.53
N LEU A 465 18.05 -27.84 -11.20
CA LEU A 465 17.56 -27.17 -12.39
C LEU A 465 17.07 -25.76 -12.03
N ARG A 466 17.36 -24.80 -12.91
CA ARG A 466 16.92 -23.41 -12.75
C ARG A 466 15.46 -23.26 -13.14
N ILE A 467 14.69 -22.56 -12.28
CA ILE A 467 13.28 -22.27 -12.53
C ILE A 467 13.12 -20.75 -12.47
N LEU A 468 12.50 -20.17 -13.50
CA LEU A 468 12.23 -18.73 -13.58
C LEU A 468 10.73 -18.48 -13.51
N VAL A 469 10.32 -17.51 -12.68
CA VAL A 469 8.90 -17.14 -12.52
C VAL A 469 8.75 -15.64 -12.80
N GLY A 470 7.87 -15.30 -13.72
CA GLY A 470 7.60 -13.91 -14.09
C GLY A 470 6.85 -13.16 -12.98
N ARG A 471 7.14 -11.85 -12.86
CA ARG A 471 6.54 -10.96 -11.84
C ARG A 471 5.40 -10.11 -12.38
N ASN A 472 5.33 -9.93 -13.71
CA ASN A 472 4.31 -9.15 -14.41
C ASN A 472 4.17 -9.62 -15.86
N ASN A 473 3.09 -9.20 -16.55
CA ASN A 473 2.77 -9.63 -17.90
C ASN A 473 3.88 -9.33 -18.92
N ARG A 474 4.56 -8.19 -18.81
CA ARG A 474 5.68 -7.86 -19.71
C ARG A 474 6.87 -8.79 -19.49
N GLN A 475 7.11 -9.14 -18.24
CA GLN A 475 8.16 -10.07 -17.90
C GLN A 475 7.80 -11.50 -18.30
N ASN A 476 6.53 -11.90 -18.16
CA ASN A 476 6.00 -13.17 -18.68
C ASN A 476 6.24 -13.29 -20.19
N ASP A 477 5.93 -12.23 -20.95
CA ASP A 477 6.22 -12.17 -22.38
C ASP A 477 7.70 -12.32 -22.70
N ARG A 478 8.55 -11.59 -21.96
CA ARG A 478 9.97 -11.59 -22.17
C ARG A 478 10.58 -12.95 -21.86
N LEU A 479 10.20 -13.54 -20.73
CA LEU A 479 10.62 -14.88 -20.33
C LEU A 479 10.34 -15.91 -21.42
N THR A 480 9.09 -15.93 -21.92
CA THR A 480 8.66 -16.91 -22.90
C THR A 480 9.25 -16.67 -24.30
N ALA A 481 9.37 -15.40 -24.72
CA ALA A 481 9.77 -15.10 -26.10
C ALA A 481 11.27 -14.88 -26.31
N LYS A 482 12.04 -14.53 -25.25
CA LYS A 482 13.44 -14.10 -25.38
C LYS A 482 14.41 -14.78 -24.44
N ASP A 483 14.00 -15.03 -23.17
CA ASP A 483 14.92 -15.48 -22.13
C ASP A 483 14.96 -17.00 -22.00
N ALA A 484 13.88 -17.71 -22.40
CA ALA A 484 13.80 -19.16 -22.41
C ALA A 484 14.28 -19.76 -23.75
N GLU A 485 14.92 -20.91 -23.67
CA GLU A 485 15.32 -21.69 -24.84
C GLU A 485 14.13 -22.51 -25.40
N LYS A 486 14.18 -22.88 -26.67
CA LYS A 486 13.06 -23.57 -27.37
C LYS A 486 12.69 -24.93 -26.76
N TRP A 487 13.63 -25.57 -26.08
CA TRP A 487 13.48 -26.88 -25.41
C TRP A 487 13.11 -26.75 -23.94
N ASP A 488 13.24 -25.59 -23.31
CA ASP A 488 12.81 -25.38 -21.93
C ASP A 488 11.32 -25.61 -21.79
N LEU A 489 10.86 -25.99 -20.60
CA LEU A 489 9.45 -26.19 -20.34
C LEU A 489 8.82 -24.92 -19.81
N TRP A 490 7.76 -24.49 -20.48
CA TRP A 490 6.85 -23.45 -20.03
C TRP A 490 5.70 -24.11 -19.26
N LEU A 491 5.38 -23.56 -18.07
CA LEU A 491 4.28 -24.04 -17.22
C LEU A 491 3.36 -22.87 -16.87
N HIS A 492 2.05 -23.15 -16.80
CA HIS A 492 1.04 -22.19 -16.40
C HIS A 492 -0.21 -22.92 -15.89
N THR A 493 -0.92 -22.31 -14.94
CA THR A 493 -2.21 -22.83 -14.45
C THR A 493 -3.29 -22.76 -15.52
N GLN A 494 -4.07 -23.84 -15.63
CA GLN A 494 -5.07 -23.99 -16.69
C GLN A 494 -6.26 -23.03 -16.45
N LYS A 495 -6.61 -22.19 -17.44
CA LYS A 495 -7.80 -21.31 -17.47
C LYS A 495 -7.92 -20.30 -16.32
N ILE A 496 -6.89 -20.07 -15.54
CA ILE A 496 -6.86 -19.04 -14.48
C ILE A 496 -5.61 -18.17 -14.62
N HIS A 497 -5.65 -16.97 -14.04
CA HIS A 497 -4.51 -16.05 -14.10
C HIS A 497 -3.37 -16.50 -13.20
N GLY A 498 -2.15 -16.41 -13.73
CA GLY A 498 -0.93 -16.80 -13.03
C GLY A 498 0.32 -16.32 -13.73
N SER A 499 1.47 -16.56 -13.11
CA SER A 499 2.78 -16.27 -13.68
C SER A 499 3.19 -17.34 -14.69
N HIS A 500 3.94 -16.93 -15.74
CA HIS A 500 4.67 -17.89 -16.55
C HIS A 500 5.85 -18.44 -15.75
N VAL A 501 5.96 -19.76 -15.72
CA VAL A 501 7.07 -20.48 -15.09
C VAL A 501 7.88 -21.16 -16.19
N ILE A 502 9.19 -20.96 -16.17
CA ILE A 502 10.12 -21.61 -17.10
C ILE A 502 11.04 -22.53 -16.31
N LEU A 503 10.97 -23.81 -16.59
CA LEU A 503 11.93 -24.81 -16.13
C LEU A 503 13.03 -24.93 -17.18
N CYS A 504 14.24 -24.48 -16.84
CA CYS A 504 15.40 -24.51 -17.73
C CYS A 504 15.99 -25.93 -17.76
N THR A 505 15.69 -26.69 -18.82
CA THR A 505 16.03 -28.10 -18.92
C THR A 505 17.39 -28.35 -19.58
N GLY A 506 17.94 -27.36 -20.29
CA GLY A 506 19.15 -27.55 -21.07
C GLY A 506 19.01 -28.57 -22.23
N GLY A 507 17.77 -28.87 -22.64
CA GLY A 507 17.48 -29.84 -23.69
C GLY A 507 17.43 -31.31 -23.21
N ILE A 508 17.53 -31.55 -21.90
CA ILE A 508 17.42 -32.87 -21.28
C ILE A 508 16.01 -33.00 -20.69
N GLU A 509 15.45 -34.20 -20.73
CA GLU A 509 14.17 -34.47 -20.08
C GLU A 509 14.31 -34.31 -18.56
N PRO A 510 13.53 -33.42 -17.91
CA PRO A 510 13.64 -33.16 -16.50
C PRO A 510 13.10 -34.36 -15.70
N ASP A 511 13.63 -34.54 -14.51
CA ASP A 511 13.09 -35.50 -13.55
C ASP A 511 11.68 -35.07 -13.09
N GLU A 512 10.88 -36.06 -12.68
CA GLU A 512 9.50 -35.90 -12.27
C GLU A 512 9.37 -34.91 -11.07
N GLN A 513 10.34 -34.99 -10.14
CA GLN A 513 10.36 -34.12 -8.97
C GLN A 513 10.56 -32.63 -9.36
N SER A 514 11.49 -32.33 -10.25
CA SER A 514 11.73 -30.96 -10.74
C SER A 514 10.52 -30.39 -11.50
N LEU A 515 9.84 -31.24 -12.28
CA LEU A 515 8.63 -30.89 -12.99
C LEU A 515 7.48 -30.57 -12.00
N LEU A 516 7.30 -31.38 -10.98
CA LEU A 516 6.29 -31.18 -9.94
C LEU A 516 6.56 -29.93 -9.11
N GLU A 517 7.82 -29.66 -8.76
CA GLU A 517 8.24 -28.44 -8.07
C GLU A 517 7.96 -27.19 -8.92
N ALA A 518 8.27 -27.21 -10.21
CA ALA A 518 7.96 -26.11 -11.13
C ALA A 518 6.45 -25.89 -11.26
N ALA A 519 5.66 -26.94 -11.29
CA ALA A 519 4.21 -26.87 -11.32
C ALA A 519 3.61 -26.35 -10.01
N SER A 520 4.16 -26.75 -8.86
CA SER A 520 3.78 -26.20 -7.54
C SER A 520 4.05 -24.69 -7.46
N LEU A 521 5.19 -24.23 -8.02
CA LEU A 521 5.46 -22.79 -8.16
C LEU A 521 4.44 -22.10 -9.07
N ALA A 522 4.05 -22.69 -10.20
CA ALA A 522 3.03 -22.13 -11.08
C ALA A 522 1.67 -22.02 -10.38
N ALA A 523 1.28 -23.03 -9.61
CA ALA A 523 0.07 -23.01 -8.79
C ALA A 523 0.12 -21.95 -7.69
N TYR A 524 1.26 -21.82 -6.99
CA TYR A 524 1.45 -20.82 -5.94
C TYR A 524 1.39 -19.37 -6.46
N PHE A 525 2.01 -19.09 -7.61
CA PHE A 525 2.00 -17.76 -8.24
C PHE A 525 0.79 -17.58 -9.18
N SER A 526 -0.37 -18.07 -8.79
CA SER A 526 -1.63 -17.94 -9.53
C SER A 526 -2.80 -17.56 -8.61
N GLN A 527 -3.98 -17.38 -9.19
CA GLN A 527 -5.23 -17.18 -8.44
C GLN A 527 -5.63 -18.38 -7.58
N ALA A 528 -5.06 -19.56 -7.81
CA ALA A 528 -5.35 -20.77 -7.09
C ALA A 528 -4.39 -21.02 -5.90
N GLN A 529 -3.72 -19.99 -5.39
CA GLN A 529 -2.74 -20.08 -4.31
C GLN A 529 -3.27 -20.79 -3.05
N ASP A 530 -4.55 -20.68 -2.75
CA ASP A 530 -5.22 -21.28 -1.60
C ASP A 530 -6.01 -22.56 -1.95
N SER A 531 -5.84 -23.08 -3.17
CA SER A 531 -6.57 -24.25 -3.67
C SER A 531 -5.69 -25.51 -3.56
N THR A 532 -6.29 -26.68 -3.78
CA THR A 532 -5.58 -27.96 -3.87
C THR A 532 -5.77 -28.57 -5.25
N LYS A 533 -4.81 -29.42 -5.68
CA LYS A 533 -4.88 -30.14 -6.96
C LYS A 533 -5.13 -29.22 -8.16
N VAL A 534 -4.37 -28.13 -8.22
CA VAL A 534 -4.47 -27.12 -9.28
C VAL A 534 -3.96 -27.73 -10.60
N PRO A 535 -4.77 -27.72 -11.68
CA PRO A 535 -4.30 -28.18 -12.99
C PRO A 535 -3.31 -27.17 -13.56
N VAL A 536 -2.10 -27.66 -13.87
CA VAL A 536 -1.01 -26.90 -14.47
C VAL A 536 -0.66 -27.54 -15.81
N ASP A 537 -0.79 -26.75 -16.87
CA ASP A 537 -0.39 -27.16 -18.21
C ASP A 537 1.12 -26.91 -18.38
N TYR A 538 1.81 -27.82 -19.04
CA TYR A 538 3.21 -27.66 -19.40
C TYR A 538 3.50 -28.11 -20.82
N THR A 539 4.40 -27.41 -21.48
CA THR A 539 4.80 -27.67 -22.86
C THR A 539 6.17 -27.08 -23.15
N PRO A 540 6.96 -27.63 -24.09
CA PRO A 540 8.15 -26.94 -24.58
C PRO A 540 7.85 -25.54 -25.11
N VAL A 541 8.71 -24.57 -24.79
CA VAL A 541 8.53 -23.15 -25.18
C VAL A 541 8.27 -22.96 -26.69
N ARG A 542 8.83 -23.83 -27.55
CA ARG A 542 8.58 -23.80 -29.01
C ARG A 542 7.12 -23.90 -29.41
N PHE A 543 6.26 -24.45 -28.57
CA PHE A 543 4.83 -24.58 -28.81
C PHE A 543 3.99 -23.43 -28.22
N VAL A 544 4.63 -22.48 -27.55
CA VAL A 544 3.99 -21.29 -26.99
C VAL A 544 4.21 -20.12 -27.93
N LYS A 545 3.11 -19.48 -28.35
CA LYS A 545 3.15 -18.37 -29.30
C LYS A 545 2.34 -17.19 -28.77
N LYS A 546 2.83 -16.00 -29.00
CA LYS A 546 2.05 -14.78 -28.75
C LYS A 546 1.28 -14.39 -30.03
N PRO A 547 -0.05 -14.31 -30.01
CA PRO A 547 -0.84 -13.82 -31.15
C PRO A 547 -0.49 -12.38 -31.50
N ALA A 548 -0.56 -12.03 -32.79
CA ALA A 548 -0.34 -10.65 -33.23
C ALA A 548 -1.38 -9.71 -32.58
N GLY A 549 -0.92 -8.62 -31.98
CA GLY A 549 -1.78 -7.65 -31.28
C GLY A 549 -2.31 -8.09 -29.91
N ALA A 550 -1.92 -9.26 -29.40
CA ALA A 550 -2.29 -9.70 -28.05
C ALA A 550 -1.69 -8.80 -26.96
N ARG A 551 -2.44 -8.61 -25.89
CA ARG A 551 -1.99 -7.89 -24.69
C ARG A 551 -0.78 -8.57 -24.05
N PRO A 552 0.04 -7.86 -23.26
CA PRO A 552 1.13 -8.48 -22.52
C PRO A 552 0.63 -9.67 -21.67
N GLY A 553 1.43 -10.73 -21.55
CA GLY A 553 1.12 -11.94 -20.80
C GLY A 553 0.18 -12.93 -21.51
N MET A 554 -0.44 -12.56 -22.61
CA MET A 554 -1.37 -13.43 -23.35
C MET A 554 -0.62 -14.27 -24.39
N VAL A 555 -0.71 -15.59 -24.23
CA VAL A 555 -0.13 -16.57 -25.13
C VAL A 555 -1.15 -17.64 -25.53
N VAL A 556 -0.92 -18.28 -26.67
CA VAL A 556 -1.59 -19.52 -27.08
C VAL A 556 -0.56 -20.63 -27.17
N TYR A 557 -0.93 -21.83 -26.77
CA TYR A 557 -0.05 -22.98 -26.80
C TYR A 557 -0.77 -24.22 -27.31
N THR A 558 -0.01 -25.11 -27.86
CA THR A 558 -0.49 -26.37 -28.43
C THR A 558 0.37 -27.52 -27.91
N THR A 559 -0.09 -28.75 -28.05
CA THR A 559 0.70 -29.94 -27.71
C THR A 559 1.22 -29.87 -26.27
N TYR A 560 0.32 -29.79 -25.31
CA TYR A 560 0.63 -29.66 -23.88
C TYR A 560 0.19 -30.91 -23.11
N ASN A 561 0.80 -31.10 -21.96
CA ASN A 561 0.36 -32.04 -20.92
C ASN A 561 -0.12 -31.25 -19.69
N THR A 562 -0.97 -31.89 -18.89
CA THR A 562 -1.50 -31.30 -17.65
C THR A 562 -1.14 -32.19 -16.48
N LEU A 563 -0.68 -31.59 -15.39
CA LEU A 563 -0.46 -32.26 -14.12
C LEU A 563 -1.19 -31.52 -13.00
N LEU A 564 -1.51 -32.22 -11.92
CA LEU A 564 -2.13 -31.63 -10.73
C LEU A 564 -1.04 -31.30 -9.72
N ALA A 565 -0.98 -30.05 -9.29
CA ALA A 565 0.01 -29.57 -8.33
C ALA A 565 -0.66 -28.84 -7.18
N ASP A 566 -0.10 -28.99 -5.98
CA ASP A 566 -0.54 -28.25 -4.79
C ASP A 566 0.37 -27.02 -4.60
N PRO A 567 -0.21 -25.82 -4.36
CA PRO A 567 0.56 -24.65 -3.96
C PRO A 567 1.23 -24.90 -2.60
N ASP A 568 2.55 -24.65 -2.50
CA ASP A 568 3.30 -24.88 -1.26
C ASP A 568 4.23 -23.70 -0.93
N ALA A 569 3.87 -22.92 0.10
CA ALA A 569 4.66 -21.80 0.58
C ALA A 569 6.00 -22.23 1.21
N ALA A 570 6.09 -23.43 1.78
CA ALA A 570 7.33 -23.94 2.36
C ALA A 570 8.31 -24.32 1.24
N LEU A 571 7.79 -24.94 0.16
CA LEU A 571 8.56 -25.26 -1.03
C LEU A 571 9.11 -23.98 -1.70
N VAL A 572 8.31 -22.95 -1.84
CA VAL A 572 8.74 -21.63 -2.38
C VAL A 572 9.95 -21.09 -1.61
N LYS A 573 9.92 -21.13 -0.28
CA LYS A 573 11.04 -20.69 0.57
C LYS A 573 12.27 -21.57 0.40
N LYS A 574 12.07 -22.90 0.31
CA LYS A 574 13.14 -23.90 0.17
C LYS A 574 13.89 -23.75 -1.15
N LEU A 575 13.17 -23.53 -2.25
CA LEU A 575 13.74 -23.47 -3.60
C LEU A 575 14.26 -22.09 -4.00
N SER A 576 13.92 -21.02 -3.25
CA SER A 576 14.31 -19.64 -3.56
C SER A 576 15.82 -19.47 -3.52
N VAL A 577 16.38 -18.90 -4.58
CA VAL A 577 17.79 -18.48 -4.64
C VAL A 577 17.88 -17.10 -3.96
N LYS A 578 18.67 -17.01 -2.87
CA LYS A 578 18.89 -15.76 -2.11
C LYS A 578 19.72 -14.77 -2.90
#